data_ab5513cf02620ad62bfb986c178d7f35
#
_entry.id   ab5513cf02620ad62bfb986c178d7f35
#
_cell.length_a   1.000
_cell.length_b   1.000
_cell.length_c   1.000
_cell.angle_alpha   90.00
_cell.angle_beta   90.00
_cell.angle_gamma   90.00
#
_symmetry.space_group_name_H-M   'P 1'
#
loop_
_entity.id
_entity.type
_entity.pdbx_description
1 polymer ?
#
loop_
_entity_poly.entity_id
_entity_poly.type
_entity_poly.pdbx_seq_one_letter_code
_entity_poly.pdbx_strand_id
1 'polypeptide(L)'
;MKLSKLLFVLSAFCFSSVQAENLSIATGGTGGVYYPMGGGLAAVLSKYVPNMSATAEVTGGSVDNLNLIGTGKPYVGFSMADAAKEAQMGEGKFVNKKVDLRTLLVLYPNLMHVVTVESTGIKTMKDLKGKRVSTGAPGSATEIMAFRELEAAGLDKDKDVKRERLSVAESVNAIKDRKIDAFFWVGGLPTAAVTDLANSPGMKIVMIDNADEVAAMNKKYGDLYFPTVIPKTIYSGMAKDNKVAAVANILVVNANMSDAEAYQIVKTIFDHKLDLVRTHQEYINVTLENQKTKSTPVAFHPGALKYFKEKKLNLN
;
A
#
# COMPACT_ATOMS: atom_id res chain seq x y z
N MET A 1 -76.83 29.82 -10.82
CA MET A 1 -75.89 29.13 -9.91
C MET A 1 -74.73 28.57 -10.71
N LYS A 2 -73.52 29.23 -10.71
CA LYS A 2 -72.36 28.78 -11.42
C LYS A 2 -71.41 28.13 -10.40
N LEU A 3 -71.20 26.80 -10.54
CA LEU A 3 -70.23 26.08 -9.70
C LEU A 3 -68.84 26.28 -10.29
N SER A 4 -67.96 26.98 -9.57
CA SER A 4 -66.56 27.16 -9.90
C SER A 4 -65.80 25.90 -9.48
N LYS A 5 -65.20 25.14 -10.41
CA LYS A 5 -64.33 24.00 -10.15
C LYS A 5 -62.89 24.53 -9.85
N LEU A 6 -62.49 24.43 -8.60
CA LEU A 6 -61.12 24.73 -8.15
C LEU A 6 -60.26 23.51 -8.46
N LEU A 7 -59.36 23.63 -9.42
CA LEU A 7 -58.38 22.57 -9.77
C LEU A 7 -57.17 22.73 -8.82
N PHE A 8 -57.01 21.80 -7.87
CA PHE A 8 -55.83 21.69 -7.02
C PHE A 8 -54.73 20.95 -7.78
N VAL A 9 -53.74 21.67 -8.27
CA VAL A 9 -52.52 21.08 -8.86
C VAL A 9 -51.59 20.62 -7.72
N LEU A 10 -51.58 19.34 -7.46
CA LEU A 10 -50.67 18.70 -6.53
C LEU A 10 -49.30 18.59 -7.21
N SER A 11 -48.38 19.52 -6.95
CA SER A 11 -46.97 19.41 -7.36
C SER A 11 -46.30 18.30 -6.54
N ALA A 12 -46.13 17.13 -7.13
CA ALA A 12 -45.34 16.07 -6.55
C ALA A 12 -43.86 16.50 -6.58
N PHE A 13 -43.32 16.96 -5.46
CA PHE A 13 -41.88 17.10 -5.25
C PHE A 13 -41.30 15.67 -5.20
N CYS A 14 -40.70 15.21 -6.31
CA CYS A 14 -39.86 14.03 -6.32
C CYS A 14 -38.61 14.39 -5.51
N PHE A 15 -38.57 14.03 -4.24
CA PHE A 15 -37.34 13.93 -3.50
C PHE A 15 -36.52 12.76 -4.07
N SER A 16 -35.61 13.05 -5.00
CA SER A 16 -34.60 12.08 -5.36
C SER A 16 -33.77 11.85 -4.10
N SER A 17 -33.93 10.69 -3.47
CA SER A 17 -33.03 10.25 -2.41
C SER A 17 -31.63 10.14 -3.03
N VAL A 18 -30.75 11.06 -2.69
CA VAL A 18 -29.33 10.95 -3.01
C VAL A 18 -28.82 9.79 -2.17
N GLN A 19 -28.65 8.63 -2.82
CA GLN A 19 -28.12 7.45 -2.18
C GLN A 19 -26.65 7.72 -1.87
N ALA A 20 -26.25 7.48 -0.61
CA ALA A 20 -24.84 7.60 -0.21
C ALA A 20 -24.00 6.64 -1.06
N GLU A 21 -22.93 7.15 -1.64
CA GLU A 21 -21.98 6.39 -2.42
C GLU A 21 -21.06 5.63 -1.45
N ASN A 22 -21.19 4.29 -1.42
CA ASN A 22 -20.39 3.45 -0.53
C ASN A 22 -19.05 3.16 -1.20
N LEU A 23 -17.95 3.62 -0.59
CA LEU A 23 -16.59 3.41 -1.07
C LEU A 23 -15.83 2.51 -0.11
N SER A 24 -15.27 1.42 -0.63
CA SER A 24 -14.39 0.54 0.15
C SER A 24 -12.93 0.89 -0.10
N ILE A 25 -12.14 1.00 0.98
CA ILE A 25 -10.69 1.25 0.93
C ILE A 25 -9.98 -0.04 1.29
N ALA A 26 -9.44 -0.73 0.29
CA ALA A 26 -8.71 -1.97 0.45
C ALA A 26 -7.28 -1.68 0.95
N THR A 27 -6.90 -2.29 2.07
CA THR A 27 -5.69 -1.94 2.82
C THR A 27 -4.70 -3.09 2.92
N GLY A 28 -4.50 -3.64 4.09
CA GLY A 28 -3.60 -4.75 4.42
C GLY A 28 -3.86 -5.21 5.85
N GLY A 29 -2.96 -6.02 6.39
CA GLY A 29 -3.04 -6.49 7.77
C GLY A 29 -2.91 -5.35 8.80
N THR A 30 -3.55 -5.49 9.94
CA THR A 30 -3.66 -4.47 11.01
C THR A 30 -2.32 -4.06 11.63
N GLY A 31 -1.29 -4.92 11.57
CA GLY A 31 0.07 -4.60 12.06
C GLY A 31 0.93 -3.80 11.08
N GLY A 32 0.43 -3.55 9.85
CA GLY A 32 1.10 -2.79 8.80
C GLY A 32 0.68 -1.33 8.74
N VAL A 33 1.12 -0.65 7.69
CA VAL A 33 0.92 0.80 7.48
C VAL A 33 -0.37 1.11 6.72
N TYR A 34 -0.77 0.27 5.77
CA TYR A 34 -1.97 0.52 4.96
C TYR A 34 -3.25 0.64 5.78
N TYR A 35 -3.42 -0.22 6.81
CA TYR A 35 -4.66 -0.24 7.58
C TYR A 35 -4.94 1.06 8.34
N PRO A 36 -4.02 1.59 9.18
CA PRO A 36 -4.24 2.88 9.83
C PRO A 36 -4.36 4.04 8.83
N MET A 37 -3.61 4.03 7.73
CA MET A 37 -3.77 5.05 6.68
C MET A 37 -5.13 4.97 6.01
N GLY A 38 -5.60 3.78 5.65
CA GLY A 38 -6.91 3.58 5.04
C GLY A 38 -8.07 3.93 5.97
N GLY A 39 -7.93 3.62 7.26
CA GLY A 39 -8.91 4.05 8.28
C GLY A 39 -9.02 5.58 8.39
N GLY A 40 -7.87 6.26 8.41
CA GLY A 40 -7.82 7.72 8.36
C GLY A 40 -8.43 8.29 7.08
N LEU A 41 -8.11 7.70 5.93
CA LEU A 41 -8.68 8.11 4.65
C LEU A 41 -10.20 7.92 4.62
N ALA A 42 -10.71 6.77 5.08
CA ALA A 42 -12.13 6.51 5.18
C ALA A 42 -12.87 7.56 6.03
N ALA A 43 -12.31 7.88 7.19
CA ALA A 43 -12.87 8.89 8.08
C ALA A 43 -12.90 10.29 7.45
N VAL A 44 -11.80 10.68 6.78
CA VAL A 44 -11.69 12.00 6.12
C VAL A 44 -12.64 12.09 4.92
N LEU A 45 -12.70 11.06 4.07
CA LEU A 45 -13.62 11.06 2.92
C LEU A 45 -15.09 11.11 3.38
N SER A 46 -15.47 10.27 4.34
CA SER A 46 -16.85 10.26 4.87
C SER A 46 -17.24 11.59 5.54
N LYS A 47 -16.28 12.30 6.12
CA LYS A 47 -16.53 13.58 6.79
C LYS A 47 -16.65 14.76 5.83
N TYR A 48 -15.82 14.78 4.77
CA TYR A 48 -15.65 15.99 3.96
C TYR A 48 -16.17 15.87 2.53
N VAL A 49 -16.44 14.67 2.03
CA VAL A 49 -17.06 14.48 0.72
C VAL A 49 -18.57 14.29 0.89
N PRO A 50 -19.41 15.19 0.37
CA PRO A 50 -20.86 15.06 0.50
C PRO A 50 -21.36 13.72 -0.10
N ASN A 51 -22.26 13.07 0.63
CA ASN A 51 -22.90 11.79 0.21
C ASN A 51 -21.92 10.61 0.01
N MET A 52 -20.70 10.67 0.54
CA MET A 52 -19.75 9.56 0.52
C MET A 52 -19.70 8.89 1.89
N SER A 53 -19.80 7.56 1.89
CA SER A 53 -19.55 6.71 3.07
C SER A 53 -18.41 5.77 2.74
N ALA A 54 -17.24 6.00 3.32
CA ALA A 54 -16.05 5.22 3.09
C ALA A 54 -15.72 4.32 4.28
N THR A 55 -15.27 3.09 4.02
CA THR A 55 -14.84 2.11 5.04
C THR A 55 -13.52 1.48 4.65
N ALA A 56 -12.65 1.22 5.63
CA ALA A 56 -11.39 0.53 5.42
C ALA A 56 -11.57 -0.98 5.60
N GLU A 57 -11.09 -1.77 4.64
CA GLU A 57 -11.15 -3.23 4.66
C GLU A 57 -9.74 -3.82 4.90
N VAL A 58 -9.65 -4.79 5.82
CA VAL A 58 -8.45 -5.59 6.03
C VAL A 58 -8.32 -6.60 4.90
N THR A 59 -7.13 -6.70 4.30
CA THR A 59 -6.82 -7.63 3.21
C THR A 59 -5.43 -8.24 3.43
N GLY A 60 -4.99 -9.13 2.53
CA GLY A 60 -3.60 -9.59 2.49
C GLY A 60 -2.61 -8.52 2.01
N GLY A 61 -3.09 -7.48 1.33
CA GLY A 61 -2.28 -6.39 0.77
C GLY A 61 -2.48 -6.18 -0.73
N SER A 62 -1.46 -5.69 -1.42
CA SER A 62 -1.56 -5.17 -2.79
C SER A 62 -2.23 -6.12 -3.79
N VAL A 63 -1.90 -7.42 -3.78
CA VAL A 63 -2.48 -8.38 -4.74
C VAL A 63 -3.98 -8.56 -4.51
N ASP A 64 -4.40 -8.68 -3.24
CA ASP A 64 -5.81 -8.78 -2.90
C ASP A 64 -6.55 -7.48 -3.26
N ASN A 65 -5.96 -6.32 -2.95
CA ASN A 65 -6.54 -5.01 -3.27
C ASN A 65 -6.77 -4.84 -4.78
N LEU A 66 -5.78 -5.21 -5.58
CA LEU A 66 -5.89 -5.15 -7.04
C LEU A 66 -6.93 -6.12 -7.60
N ASN A 67 -7.08 -7.31 -7.01
CA ASN A 67 -8.16 -8.23 -7.36
C ASN A 67 -9.53 -7.66 -7.02
N LEU A 68 -9.70 -7.00 -5.86
CA LEU A 68 -10.94 -6.33 -5.47
C LEU A 68 -11.29 -5.20 -6.44
N ILE A 69 -10.32 -4.35 -6.79
CA ILE A 69 -10.49 -3.29 -7.79
C ILE A 69 -10.89 -3.88 -9.15
N GLY A 70 -10.30 -5.01 -9.53
CA GLY A 70 -10.63 -5.75 -10.75
C GLY A 70 -12.09 -6.22 -10.86
N THR A 71 -12.84 -6.24 -9.76
CA THR A 71 -14.27 -6.56 -9.77
C THR A 71 -15.14 -5.45 -10.37
N GLY A 72 -14.57 -4.24 -10.55
CA GLY A 72 -15.30 -3.05 -11.03
C GLY A 72 -16.24 -2.41 -10.00
N LYS A 73 -16.25 -2.91 -8.75
CA LYS A 73 -16.97 -2.27 -7.63
C LYS A 73 -16.21 -1.02 -7.15
N PRO A 74 -16.85 -0.12 -6.38
CA PRO A 74 -16.23 1.13 -5.92
C PRO A 74 -15.19 0.86 -4.84
N TYR A 75 -13.97 0.51 -5.29
CA TYR A 75 -12.80 0.31 -4.45
C TYR A 75 -11.72 1.36 -4.73
N VAL A 76 -11.13 1.86 -3.65
CA VAL A 76 -9.81 2.51 -3.65
C VAL A 76 -8.84 1.55 -2.99
N GLY A 77 -7.68 1.29 -3.56
CA GLY A 77 -6.72 0.34 -3.00
C GLY A 77 -5.32 0.93 -2.84
N PHE A 78 -4.69 0.61 -1.72
CA PHE A 78 -3.26 0.78 -1.56
C PHE A 78 -2.52 -0.32 -2.32
N SER A 79 -1.50 0.04 -3.08
CA SER A 79 -0.69 -0.93 -3.81
C SER A 79 0.75 -0.51 -3.93
N MET A 80 1.65 -1.50 -3.92
CA MET A 80 3.00 -1.32 -4.41
C MET A 80 2.97 -1.20 -5.95
N ALA A 81 3.83 -0.34 -6.50
CA ALA A 81 3.86 -0.04 -7.93
C ALA A 81 4.20 -1.25 -8.81
N ASP A 82 5.06 -2.15 -8.33
CA ASP A 82 5.43 -3.37 -9.03
C ASP A 82 4.25 -4.35 -9.18
N ALA A 83 3.47 -4.55 -8.11
CA ALA A 83 2.25 -5.37 -8.17
C ALA A 83 1.18 -4.74 -9.08
N ALA A 84 1.03 -3.42 -9.04
CA ALA A 84 0.10 -2.70 -9.91
C ALA A 84 0.50 -2.81 -11.39
N LYS A 85 1.81 -2.78 -11.71
CA LYS A 85 2.32 -3.06 -13.05
C LYS A 85 1.94 -4.46 -13.52
N GLU A 86 2.21 -5.49 -12.70
CA GLU A 86 1.84 -6.87 -13.02
C GLU A 86 0.34 -7.01 -13.27
N ALA A 87 -0.50 -6.39 -12.43
CA ALA A 87 -1.95 -6.44 -12.60
C ALA A 87 -2.42 -5.77 -13.89
N GLN A 88 -1.86 -4.60 -14.21
CA GLN A 88 -2.18 -3.88 -15.45
C GLN A 88 -1.73 -4.64 -16.71
N MET A 89 -0.60 -5.34 -16.64
CA MET A 89 -0.05 -6.12 -17.76
C MET A 89 -0.65 -7.53 -17.86
N GLY A 90 -1.28 -8.05 -16.79
CA GLY A 90 -1.74 -9.43 -16.70
C GLY A 90 -0.60 -10.41 -16.52
N GLU A 91 0.42 -10.05 -15.73
CA GLU A 91 1.63 -10.81 -15.47
C GLU A 91 1.68 -11.33 -14.03
N GLY A 92 2.67 -12.16 -13.71
CA GLY A 92 2.93 -12.64 -12.35
C GLY A 92 1.70 -13.28 -11.69
N LYS A 93 1.23 -12.68 -10.60
CA LYS A 93 0.02 -13.13 -9.88
C LYS A 93 -1.29 -12.86 -10.66
N PHE A 94 -1.24 -12.10 -11.74
CA PHE A 94 -2.41 -11.67 -12.53
C PHE A 94 -2.43 -12.28 -13.94
N VAL A 95 -1.71 -13.37 -14.19
CA VAL A 95 -1.78 -14.08 -15.47
C VAL A 95 -3.24 -14.42 -15.79
N ASN A 96 -3.72 -14.01 -16.97
CA ASN A 96 -5.10 -14.12 -17.44
C ASN A 96 -6.15 -13.34 -16.63
N LYS A 97 -5.71 -12.39 -15.79
CA LYS A 97 -6.58 -11.54 -14.95
C LYS A 97 -6.12 -10.08 -14.98
N LYS A 98 -5.95 -9.54 -16.18
CA LYS A 98 -5.57 -8.14 -16.36
C LYS A 98 -6.60 -7.22 -15.68
N VAL A 99 -6.10 -6.22 -14.94
CA VAL A 99 -6.93 -5.23 -14.25
C VAL A 99 -6.73 -3.86 -14.91
N ASP A 100 -7.80 -3.21 -15.30
CA ASP A 100 -7.72 -1.84 -15.83
C ASP A 100 -7.67 -0.84 -14.68
N LEU A 101 -6.46 -0.34 -14.42
CA LEU A 101 -6.13 0.50 -13.27
C LEU A 101 -5.87 1.95 -13.67
N ARG A 102 -6.11 2.86 -12.73
CA ARG A 102 -5.61 4.23 -12.75
C ARG A 102 -5.05 4.61 -11.40
N THR A 103 -3.95 5.38 -11.41
CA THR A 103 -3.35 5.93 -10.21
C THR A 103 -4.08 7.21 -9.80
N LEU A 104 -4.52 7.27 -8.55
CA LEU A 104 -4.99 8.52 -7.94
C LEU A 104 -3.80 9.34 -7.44
N LEU A 105 -2.90 8.70 -6.67
CA LEU A 105 -1.75 9.34 -6.04
C LEU A 105 -0.54 8.41 -5.95
N VAL A 106 0.65 8.99 -6.05
CA VAL A 106 1.88 8.41 -5.51
C VAL A 106 1.97 8.80 -4.04
N LEU A 107 2.14 7.84 -3.15
CA LEU A 107 2.03 8.06 -1.70
C LEU A 107 3.40 8.29 -1.05
N TYR A 108 4.13 7.24 -0.79
CA TYR A 108 5.42 7.26 -0.08
C TYR A 108 6.28 6.08 -0.56
N PRO A 109 7.61 6.12 -0.33
CA PRO A 109 8.47 4.95 -0.56
C PRO A 109 8.12 3.82 0.38
N ASN A 110 7.88 2.64 -0.17
CA ASN A 110 7.69 1.41 0.60
C ASN A 110 9.03 0.69 0.71
N LEU A 111 9.51 0.46 1.93
CA LEU A 111 10.86 0.01 2.22
C LEU A 111 10.88 -1.48 2.56
N MET A 112 11.83 -2.23 1.98
CA MET A 112 12.03 -3.63 2.31
C MET A 112 12.73 -3.74 3.67
N HIS A 113 12.07 -4.38 4.62
CA HIS A 113 12.64 -4.79 5.89
C HIS A 113 12.93 -6.29 5.81
N VAL A 114 14.19 -6.67 5.96
CA VAL A 114 14.57 -8.07 6.20
C VAL A 114 14.99 -8.16 7.66
N VAL A 115 14.08 -8.68 8.48
CA VAL A 115 14.14 -8.57 9.93
C VAL A 115 14.48 -9.91 10.55
N THR A 116 15.40 -9.90 11.49
CA THR A 116 15.77 -11.02 12.35
C THR A 116 16.08 -10.51 13.77
N VAL A 117 16.54 -11.39 14.64
CA VAL A 117 17.05 -11.04 15.98
C VAL A 117 18.44 -11.57 16.18
N GLU A 118 19.24 -10.93 17.05
CA GLU A 118 20.67 -11.23 17.25
C GLU A 118 20.93 -12.72 17.53
N SER A 119 20.03 -13.39 18.26
CA SER A 119 20.15 -14.81 18.64
C SER A 119 20.16 -15.77 17.46
N THR A 120 19.70 -15.38 16.27
CA THR A 120 19.69 -16.23 15.06
C THR A 120 21.04 -16.31 14.37
N GLY A 121 21.92 -15.33 14.63
CA GLY A 121 23.23 -15.20 13.98
C GLY A 121 23.20 -14.75 12.52
N ILE A 122 22.02 -14.46 11.95
CA ILE A 122 21.85 -13.99 10.57
C ILE A 122 22.34 -12.54 10.45
N LYS A 123 23.22 -12.26 9.48
CA LYS A 123 23.83 -10.94 9.26
C LYS A 123 23.72 -10.45 7.82
N THR A 124 23.53 -11.34 6.87
CA THR A 124 23.46 -11.05 5.42
C THR A 124 22.30 -11.80 4.78
N MET A 125 21.90 -11.39 3.57
CA MET A 125 20.90 -12.11 2.78
C MET A 125 21.29 -13.58 2.54
N LYS A 126 22.57 -13.87 2.34
CA LYS A 126 23.08 -15.24 2.13
C LYS A 126 22.90 -16.16 3.34
N ASP A 127 22.89 -15.60 4.56
CA ASP A 127 22.68 -16.36 5.79
C ASP A 127 21.24 -16.87 5.95
N LEU A 128 20.32 -16.43 5.10
CA LEU A 128 18.94 -16.95 5.04
C LEU A 128 18.87 -18.38 4.51
N LYS A 129 19.94 -18.87 3.87
CA LYS A 129 19.99 -20.26 3.36
C LYS A 129 19.77 -21.27 4.48
N GLY A 130 18.80 -22.18 4.28
CA GLY A 130 18.39 -23.20 5.25
C GLY A 130 17.53 -22.71 6.41
N LYS A 131 17.28 -21.39 6.52
CA LYS A 131 16.50 -20.78 7.60
C LYS A 131 14.99 -20.85 7.35
N ARG A 132 14.21 -20.74 8.43
CA ARG A 132 12.75 -20.56 8.39
C ARG A 132 12.45 -19.08 8.19
N VAL A 133 11.88 -18.75 7.04
CA VAL A 133 11.73 -17.34 6.62
C VAL A 133 10.30 -17.07 6.20
N SER A 134 9.65 -16.11 6.86
CA SER A 134 8.37 -15.59 6.37
C SER A 134 8.60 -14.61 5.22
N THR A 135 7.98 -14.87 4.08
CA THR A 135 8.10 -14.06 2.86
C THR A 135 6.95 -13.08 2.66
N GLY A 136 6.07 -12.93 3.64
CA GLY A 136 4.89 -12.08 3.58
C GLY A 136 3.59 -12.87 3.48
N ALA A 137 2.47 -12.21 3.76
CA ALA A 137 1.15 -12.82 3.72
C ALA A 137 0.77 -13.30 2.30
N PRO A 138 -0.07 -14.34 2.19
CA PRO A 138 -0.78 -14.59 0.94
C PRO A 138 -1.53 -13.32 0.48
N GLY A 139 -1.53 -13.03 -0.83
CA GLY A 139 -2.19 -11.83 -1.34
C GLY A 139 -1.42 -10.53 -1.16
N SER A 140 -0.20 -10.55 -0.59
CA SER A 140 0.65 -9.37 -0.44
C SER A 140 1.65 -9.19 -1.61
N ALA A 141 2.03 -7.94 -1.88
CA ALA A 141 3.19 -7.65 -2.73
C ALA A 141 4.52 -7.78 -1.96
N THR A 142 4.49 -7.86 -0.62
CA THR A 142 5.66 -8.25 0.17
C THR A 142 6.21 -9.59 -0.32
N GLU A 143 5.34 -10.59 -0.56
CA GLU A 143 5.76 -11.90 -1.08
C GLU A 143 6.39 -11.79 -2.48
N ILE A 144 5.85 -10.93 -3.36
CA ILE A 144 6.42 -10.69 -4.70
C ILE A 144 7.84 -10.13 -4.56
N MET A 145 8.02 -9.06 -3.79
CA MET A 145 9.31 -8.40 -3.65
C MET A 145 10.31 -9.29 -2.90
N ALA A 146 9.88 -10.04 -1.88
CA ALA A 146 10.74 -11.00 -1.17
C ALA A 146 11.31 -12.08 -2.11
N PHE A 147 10.51 -12.56 -3.07
CA PHE A 147 11.01 -13.53 -4.06
C PHE A 147 12.06 -12.93 -4.99
N ARG A 148 11.89 -11.67 -5.39
CA ARG A 148 12.83 -10.93 -6.23
C ARG A 148 14.14 -10.64 -5.49
N GLU A 149 14.04 -10.29 -4.20
CA GLU A 149 15.19 -10.10 -3.32
C GLU A 149 15.98 -11.39 -3.12
N LEU A 150 15.31 -12.50 -2.79
CA LEU A 150 15.97 -13.81 -2.64
C LEU A 150 16.68 -14.21 -3.93
N GLU A 151 16.01 -14.07 -5.07
CA GLU A 151 16.61 -14.38 -6.38
C GLU A 151 17.82 -13.49 -6.68
N ALA A 152 17.73 -12.17 -6.42
CA ALA A 152 18.84 -11.23 -6.62
C ALA A 152 20.03 -11.54 -5.71
N ALA A 153 19.77 -12.03 -4.49
CA ALA A 153 20.79 -12.52 -3.57
C ALA A 153 21.36 -13.91 -3.92
N GLY A 154 20.86 -14.53 -5.01
CA GLY A 154 21.29 -15.86 -5.48
C GLY A 154 20.67 -17.02 -4.69
N LEU A 155 19.53 -16.82 -4.05
CA LEU A 155 18.79 -17.83 -3.29
C LEU A 155 17.51 -18.26 -4.02
N ASP A 156 17.27 -19.56 -4.08
CA ASP A 156 16.01 -20.13 -4.56
C ASP A 156 14.97 -20.12 -3.42
N LYS A 157 13.87 -19.42 -3.63
CA LYS A 157 12.80 -19.25 -2.64
C LYS A 157 12.13 -20.56 -2.20
N ASP A 158 12.21 -21.63 -2.98
CA ASP A 158 11.56 -22.91 -2.71
C ASP A 158 12.55 -24.00 -2.24
N LYS A 159 13.87 -23.84 -2.49
CA LYS A 159 14.90 -24.81 -2.15
C LYS A 159 15.84 -24.33 -1.05
N ASP A 160 16.19 -23.02 -1.08
CA ASP A 160 17.23 -22.51 -0.20
C ASP A 160 16.68 -21.95 1.13
N VAL A 161 15.37 -21.71 1.25
CA VAL A 161 14.73 -21.26 2.49
C VAL A 161 13.53 -22.15 2.86
N LYS A 162 13.31 -22.32 4.15
CA LYS A 162 12.07 -22.97 4.67
C LYS A 162 11.02 -21.87 4.79
N ARG A 163 10.21 -21.75 3.73
CA ARG A 163 9.33 -20.61 3.55
C ARG A 163 8.04 -20.72 4.35
N GLU A 164 7.72 -19.64 5.07
CA GLU A 164 6.42 -19.39 5.69
C GLU A 164 5.73 -18.18 5.01
N ARG A 165 4.41 -18.12 5.12
CA ARG A 165 3.58 -17.08 4.48
C ARG A 165 2.70 -16.43 5.54
N LEU A 166 3.28 -15.47 6.27
CA LEU A 166 2.67 -14.82 7.42
C LEU A 166 2.55 -13.31 7.17
N SER A 167 1.51 -12.70 7.73
CA SER A 167 1.43 -11.24 7.85
C SER A 167 2.56 -10.72 8.72
N VAL A 168 2.82 -9.41 8.69
CA VAL A 168 3.89 -8.82 9.51
C VAL A 168 3.66 -9.05 11.01
N ALA A 169 2.41 -8.96 11.48
CA ALA A 169 2.08 -9.21 12.89
C ALA A 169 2.30 -10.70 13.28
N GLU A 170 1.86 -11.63 12.43
CA GLU A 170 2.10 -13.06 12.63
C GLU A 170 3.59 -13.40 12.57
N SER A 171 4.35 -12.76 11.65
CA SER A 171 5.81 -12.93 11.54
C SER A 171 6.52 -12.48 12.81
N VAL A 172 6.12 -11.34 13.38
CA VAL A 172 6.65 -10.85 14.65
C VAL A 172 6.36 -11.84 15.79
N ASN A 173 5.13 -12.34 15.89
CA ASN A 173 4.79 -13.36 16.90
C ASN A 173 5.60 -14.64 16.68
N ALA A 174 5.78 -15.08 15.43
CA ALA A 174 6.56 -16.27 15.11
C ALA A 174 8.06 -16.11 15.43
N ILE A 175 8.64 -14.90 15.28
CA ILE A 175 10.01 -14.59 15.77
C ILE A 175 10.07 -14.70 17.30
N LYS A 176 9.12 -14.08 18.02
CA LYS A 176 9.07 -14.13 19.50
C LYS A 176 8.95 -15.56 20.00
N ASP A 177 8.15 -16.38 19.32
CA ASP A 177 7.96 -17.80 19.61
C ASP A 177 9.11 -18.71 19.10
N ARG A 178 10.13 -18.16 18.44
CA ARG A 178 11.24 -18.88 17.79
C ARG A 178 10.77 -19.90 16.73
N LYS A 179 9.62 -19.66 16.11
CA LYS A 179 9.07 -20.51 15.04
C LYS A 179 9.66 -20.19 13.68
N ILE A 180 10.09 -18.95 13.46
CA ILE A 180 10.84 -18.51 12.28
C ILE A 180 12.14 -17.82 12.70
N ASP A 181 13.07 -17.68 11.76
CA ASP A 181 14.41 -17.14 12.01
C ASP A 181 14.54 -15.71 11.44
N ALA A 182 13.78 -15.39 10.38
CA ALA A 182 13.72 -14.07 9.76
C ALA A 182 12.38 -13.86 9.06
N PHE A 183 12.07 -12.61 8.74
CA PHE A 183 10.92 -12.30 7.89
C PHE A 183 11.19 -11.10 6.97
N PHE A 184 10.54 -11.12 5.82
CA PHE A 184 10.43 -10.01 4.89
C PHE A 184 9.17 -9.20 5.18
N TRP A 185 9.30 -7.90 5.12
CA TRP A 185 8.19 -6.97 5.20
C TRP A 185 8.47 -5.74 4.32
N VAL A 186 7.52 -5.34 3.50
CA VAL A 186 7.62 -4.08 2.74
C VAL A 186 6.58 -3.12 3.26
N GLY A 187 7.05 -2.01 3.81
CA GLY A 187 6.16 -1.04 4.47
C GLY A 187 6.78 0.34 4.65
N GLY A 188 5.93 1.29 5.04
CA GLY A 188 6.34 2.62 5.49
C GLY A 188 6.90 2.61 6.92
N LEU A 189 7.33 3.76 7.38
CA LEU A 189 8.01 3.96 8.66
C LEU A 189 7.19 4.85 9.62
N PRO A 190 7.16 4.47 10.92
CA PRO A 190 7.47 3.15 11.44
C PRO A 190 6.34 2.15 11.16
N THR A 191 6.65 0.88 11.04
CA THR A 191 5.65 -0.19 11.04
C THR A 191 5.36 -0.66 12.46
N ALA A 192 4.10 -0.63 12.88
CA ALA A 192 3.71 -0.92 14.27
C ALA A 192 4.17 -2.30 14.77
N ALA A 193 4.01 -3.35 13.96
CA ALA A 193 4.45 -4.70 14.33
C ALA A 193 5.98 -4.80 14.49
N VAL A 194 6.77 -4.10 13.65
CA VAL A 194 8.23 -4.09 13.78
C VAL A 194 8.66 -3.30 15.02
N THR A 195 7.97 -2.20 15.33
CA THR A 195 8.17 -1.44 16.57
C THR A 195 7.89 -2.30 17.81
N ASP A 196 6.84 -3.11 17.77
CA ASP A 196 6.51 -4.06 18.83
C ASP A 196 7.62 -5.10 19.06
N LEU A 197 8.17 -5.68 17.97
CA LEU A 197 9.32 -6.59 18.10
C LEU A 197 10.54 -5.90 18.69
N ALA A 198 10.86 -4.69 18.20
CA ALA A 198 12.03 -3.92 18.61
C ALA A 198 12.00 -3.53 20.11
N ASN A 199 10.79 -3.40 20.68
CA ASN A 199 10.59 -3.09 22.10
C ASN A 199 10.28 -4.32 22.97
N SER A 200 10.26 -5.54 22.39
CA SER A 200 9.96 -6.75 23.14
C SER A 200 11.14 -7.16 24.01
N PRO A 201 10.91 -7.49 25.32
CA PRO A 201 11.98 -7.89 26.22
C PRO A 201 12.76 -9.10 25.70
N GLY A 202 14.09 -9.01 25.75
CA GLY A 202 14.99 -10.09 25.30
C GLY A 202 15.11 -10.22 23.77
N MET A 203 14.44 -9.36 23.00
CA MET A 203 14.56 -9.31 21.53
C MET A 203 15.48 -8.15 21.15
N LYS A 204 16.62 -8.46 20.54
CA LYS A 204 17.49 -7.47 19.93
C LYS A 204 17.37 -7.57 18.42
N ILE A 205 16.66 -6.59 17.84
CA ILE A 205 16.37 -6.55 16.41
C ILE A 205 17.65 -6.41 15.58
N VAL A 206 17.72 -7.11 14.47
CA VAL A 206 18.75 -6.98 13.44
C VAL A 206 18.07 -6.80 12.10
N MET A 207 18.45 -5.73 11.40
CA MET A 207 17.97 -5.42 10.06
C MET A 207 19.06 -5.75 9.05
N ILE A 208 18.73 -6.57 8.05
CA ILE A 208 19.66 -7.03 7.02
C ILE A 208 19.67 -6.04 5.87
N ASP A 209 20.86 -5.56 5.50
CA ASP A 209 21.04 -4.71 4.32
C ASP A 209 20.67 -5.50 3.05
N ASN A 210 19.91 -4.87 2.13
CA ASN A 210 19.41 -5.48 0.90
C ASN A 210 19.35 -4.49 -0.29
N ALA A 211 19.95 -3.32 -0.17
CA ALA A 211 20.00 -2.34 -1.26
C ALA A 211 20.85 -2.79 -2.47
N ASP A 212 21.79 -3.71 -2.25
CA ASP A 212 22.68 -4.20 -3.30
C ASP A 212 21.94 -5.07 -4.34
N GLU A 213 20.78 -5.64 -3.97
CA GLU A 213 19.92 -6.46 -4.83
C GLU A 213 19.15 -5.63 -5.87
N VAL A 214 18.99 -4.31 -5.67
CA VAL A 214 18.20 -3.41 -6.53
C VAL A 214 18.62 -3.47 -7.99
N ALA A 215 19.91 -3.46 -8.28
CA ALA A 215 20.40 -3.48 -9.66
C ALA A 215 19.99 -4.74 -10.42
N ALA A 216 20.08 -5.91 -9.77
CA ALA A 216 19.67 -7.19 -10.33
C ALA A 216 18.15 -7.27 -10.50
N MET A 217 17.39 -6.76 -9.51
CA MET A 217 15.93 -6.68 -9.59
C MET A 217 15.46 -5.80 -10.76
N ASN A 218 16.02 -4.60 -10.91
CA ASN A 218 15.66 -3.70 -11.99
C ASN A 218 16.01 -4.26 -13.37
N LYS A 219 17.16 -4.92 -13.51
CA LYS A 219 17.55 -5.58 -14.75
C LYS A 219 16.52 -6.61 -15.23
N LYS A 220 15.86 -7.31 -14.30
CA LYS A 220 14.92 -8.38 -14.63
C LYS A 220 13.46 -7.91 -14.69
N TYR A 221 13.06 -7.02 -13.78
CA TYR A 221 11.66 -6.65 -13.56
C TYR A 221 11.32 -5.21 -13.98
N GLY A 222 12.33 -4.44 -14.44
CA GLY A 222 12.20 -3.03 -14.86
C GLY A 222 12.50 -2.06 -13.72
N ASP A 223 12.74 -0.80 -14.06
CA ASP A 223 13.20 0.29 -13.19
C ASP A 223 12.10 0.76 -12.21
N LEU A 224 11.74 -0.12 -11.27
CA LEU A 224 10.72 0.13 -10.25
C LEU A 224 11.31 0.27 -8.86
N TYR A 225 12.49 -0.30 -8.63
CA TYR A 225 13.14 -0.36 -7.32
C TYR A 225 14.25 0.66 -7.22
N PHE A 226 14.45 1.18 -6.04
CA PHE A 226 15.53 2.13 -5.76
C PHE A 226 16.12 1.90 -4.37
N PRO A 227 17.44 2.16 -4.21
CA PRO A 227 18.07 2.04 -2.91
C PRO A 227 17.69 3.22 -2.01
N THR A 228 17.51 2.94 -0.72
CA THR A 228 17.26 3.94 0.32
C THR A 228 17.77 3.46 1.67
N VAL A 229 17.44 4.19 2.74
CA VAL A 229 17.92 3.91 4.09
C VAL A 229 16.76 3.96 5.08
N ILE A 230 16.71 2.97 5.99
CA ILE A 230 15.94 3.04 7.23
C ILE A 230 16.89 3.57 8.31
N PRO A 231 16.68 4.80 8.85
CA PRO A 231 17.52 5.34 9.90
C PRO A 231 17.46 4.49 11.16
N LYS A 232 18.60 4.31 11.84
CA LYS A 232 18.68 3.54 13.09
C LYS A 232 17.80 4.06 14.22
N THR A 233 17.32 5.29 14.10
CA THR A 233 16.43 5.93 15.09
C THR A 233 14.97 5.50 14.96
N ILE A 234 14.62 4.77 13.91
CA ILE A 234 13.21 4.36 13.63
C ILE A 234 12.76 3.25 14.58
N TYR A 235 13.60 2.23 14.76
CA TYR A 235 13.28 1.10 15.65
C TYR A 235 14.33 0.97 16.75
N SER A 236 13.84 0.78 17.98
CA SER A 236 14.72 0.60 19.15
C SER A 236 15.67 -0.58 18.94
N GLY A 237 16.93 -0.42 19.37
CA GLY A 237 17.96 -1.47 19.30
C GLY A 237 18.66 -1.64 17.97
N MET A 238 18.31 -0.87 16.92
CA MET A 238 19.09 -0.87 15.68
C MET A 238 20.50 -0.32 15.93
N ALA A 239 21.52 -1.11 15.55
CA ALA A 239 22.93 -0.73 15.75
C ALA A 239 23.43 0.30 14.73
N LYS A 240 22.89 0.28 13.52
CA LYS A 240 23.28 1.14 12.39
C LYS A 240 22.06 1.45 11.50
N ASP A 241 22.21 2.42 10.63
CA ASP A 241 21.31 2.64 9.52
C ASP A 241 21.26 1.39 8.63
N ASN A 242 20.09 1.05 8.12
CA ASN A 242 19.89 -0.14 7.28
C ASN A 242 19.68 0.30 5.82
N LYS A 243 20.55 -0.19 4.92
CA LYS A 243 20.49 0.08 3.49
C LYS A 243 19.52 -0.91 2.83
N VAL A 244 18.44 -0.40 2.23
CA VAL A 244 17.34 -1.25 1.76
C VAL A 244 16.90 -0.90 0.35
N ALA A 245 16.30 -1.87 -0.31
CA ALA A 245 15.51 -1.65 -1.51
C ALA A 245 14.16 -1.03 -1.16
N ALA A 246 13.67 -0.18 -2.04
CA ALA A 246 12.35 0.43 -1.93
C ALA A 246 11.60 0.39 -3.27
N VAL A 247 10.29 0.54 -3.19
CA VAL A 247 9.38 0.67 -4.32
C VAL A 247 8.32 1.73 -3.99
N ALA A 248 7.78 2.41 -4.99
CA ALA A 248 6.73 3.39 -4.73
C ALA A 248 5.44 2.73 -4.25
N ASN A 249 4.77 3.35 -3.26
CA ASN A 249 3.37 3.09 -2.96
C ASN A 249 2.49 4.03 -3.75
N ILE A 250 1.40 3.50 -4.25
CA ILE A 250 0.39 4.25 -5.00
C ILE A 250 -1.02 3.93 -4.47
N LEU A 251 -1.89 4.91 -4.59
CA LEU A 251 -3.31 4.74 -4.39
C LEU A 251 -3.96 4.55 -5.76
N VAL A 252 -4.64 3.44 -5.96
CA VAL A 252 -5.18 3.03 -7.26
C VAL A 252 -6.67 2.74 -7.21
N VAL A 253 -7.31 2.87 -8.36
CA VAL A 253 -8.73 2.60 -8.59
C VAL A 253 -8.94 1.87 -9.90
N ASN A 254 -10.14 1.32 -10.12
CA ASN A 254 -10.55 0.86 -11.44
C ASN A 254 -10.67 2.07 -12.38
N ALA A 255 -10.31 1.89 -13.65
CA ALA A 255 -10.40 2.93 -14.67
C ALA A 255 -11.83 3.44 -14.93
N ASN A 256 -12.86 2.70 -14.49
CA ASN A 256 -14.26 3.08 -14.62
C ASN A 256 -14.75 4.07 -13.54
N MET A 257 -13.93 4.39 -12.52
CA MET A 257 -14.27 5.45 -11.56
C MET A 257 -14.54 6.77 -12.30
N SER A 258 -15.53 7.52 -11.85
CA SER A 258 -15.84 8.80 -12.49
C SER A 258 -14.74 9.84 -12.25
N ASP A 259 -14.53 10.72 -13.24
CA ASP A 259 -13.55 11.82 -13.10
C ASP A 259 -13.90 12.74 -11.91
N ALA A 260 -15.17 12.94 -11.65
CA ALA A 260 -15.66 13.76 -10.54
C ALA A 260 -15.30 13.15 -9.18
N GLU A 261 -15.54 11.85 -9.01
CA GLU A 261 -15.23 11.13 -7.78
C GLU A 261 -13.72 11.08 -7.54
N ALA A 262 -12.93 10.69 -8.54
CA ALA A 262 -11.47 10.66 -8.46
C ALA A 262 -10.89 12.04 -8.11
N TYR A 263 -11.42 13.12 -8.72
CA TYR A 263 -11.04 14.49 -8.40
C TYR A 263 -11.35 14.84 -6.94
N GLN A 264 -12.56 14.50 -6.47
CA GLN A 264 -12.97 14.80 -5.09
C GLN A 264 -12.11 14.05 -4.06
N ILE A 265 -11.79 12.78 -4.30
CA ILE A 265 -10.93 11.98 -3.43
C ILE A 265 -9.54 12.65 -3.34
N VAL A 266 -8.91 12.93 -4.48
CA VAL A 266 -7.57 13.54 -4.52
C VAL A 266 -7.56 14.92 -3.86
N LYS A 267 -8.54 15.77 -4.18
CA LYS A 267 -8.69 17.09 -3.58
C LYS A 267 -8.83 17.01 -2.07
N THR A 268 -9.70 16.13 -1.57
CA THR A 268 -9.97 15.97 -0.14
C THR A 268 -8.73 15.50 0.61
N ILE A 269 -7.93 14.59 0.03
CA ILE A 269 -6.67 14.14 0.63
C ILE A 269 -5.70 15.31 0.85
N PHE A 270 -5.53 16.20 -0.14
CA PHE A 270 -4.61 17.33 -0.01
C PHE A 270 -5.18 18.44 0.87
N ASP A 271 -6.46 18.74 0.77
CA ASP A 271 -7.10 19.80 1.56
C ASP A 271 -7.16 19.48 3.05
N HIS A 272 -7.25 18.17 3.40
CA HIS A 272 -7.32 17.68 4.78
C HIS A 272 -6.11 16.85 5.19
N LYS A 273 -4.96 17.11 4.56
CA LYS A 273 -3.72 16.37 4.82
C LYS A 273 -3.34 16.33 6.31
N LEU A 274 -3.54 17.40 7.05
CA LEU A 274 -3.21 17.46 8.47
C LEU A 274 -4.05 16.49 9.32
N ASP A 275 -5.30 16.27 8.98
CA ASP A 275 -6.14 15.25 9.64
C ASP A 275 -5.62 13.84 9.34
N LEU A 276 -5.18 13.58 8.12
CA LEU A 276 -4.58 12.31 7.73
C LEU A 276 -3.23 12.05 8.42
N VAL A 277 -2.38 13.06 8.56
CA VAL A 277 -1.09 12.95 9.27
C VAL A 277 -1.29 12.53 10.73
N ARG A 278 -2.38 12.94 11.37
CA ARG A 278 -2.72 12.51 12.74
C ARG A 278 -3.04 11.02 12.84
N THR A 279 -3.45 10.39 11.74
CA THR A 279 -3.74 8.94 11.71
C THR A 279 -2.49 8.12 11.43
N HIS A 280 -1.61 8.60 10.56
CA HIS A 280 -0.31 8.00 10.29
C HIS A 280 0.67 9.02 9.69
N GLN A 281 1.90 9.06 10.23
CA GLN A 281 2.91 10.05 9.83
C GLN A 281 3.35 9.94 8.37
N GLU A 282 3.22 8.78 7.72
CA GLU A 282 3.56 8.62 6.29
C GLU A 282 2.74 9.54 5.37
N TYR A 283 1.62 10.08 5.83
CA TYR A 283 0.89 11.10 5.07
C TYR A 283 1.68 12.41 4.89
N ILE A 284 2.74 12.66 5.70
CA ILE A 284 3.67 13.79 5.49
C ILE A 284 4.31 13.67 4.09
N ASN A 285 4.64 12.44 3.67
CA ASN A 285 5.32 12.12 2.42
C ASN A 285 4.39 12.19 1.18
N VAL A 286 3.07 12.26 1.38
CA VAL A 286 2.11 12.46 0.30
C VAL A 286 2.12 13.93 -0.10
N THR A 287 2.95 14.29 -1.07
CA THR A 287 3.14 15.69 -1.52
C THR A 287 2.82 15.84 -3.00
N LEU A 288 2.54 17.07 -3.42
CA LEU A 288 2.31 17.37 -4.84
C LEU A 288 3.57 17.11 -5.68
N GLU A 289 4.75 17.41 -5.12
CA GLU A 289 6.04 17.24 -5.79
C GLU A 289 6.34 15.78 -6.14
N ASN A 290 5.81 14.84 -5.36
CA ASN A 290 5.97 13.40 -5.59
C ASN A 290 5.05 12.86 -6.70
N GLN A 291 4.07 13.65 -7.15
CA GLN A 291 3.15 13.23 -8.22
C GLN A 291 3.83 13.36 -9.59
N LYS A 292 4.65 12.37 -9.95
CA LYS A 292 5.39 12.32 -11.21
C LYS A 292 4.98 11.11 -12.03
N THR A 293 4.88 11.27 -13.36
CA THR A 293 4.55 10.14 -14.27
C THR A 293 5.57 8.99 -14.18
N LYS A 294 6.85 9.32 -13.95
CA LYS A 294 7.91 8.31 -13.76
C LYS A 294 7.84 7.57 -12.42
N SER A 295 7.07 8.07 -11.45
CA SER A 295 6.95 7.46 -10.11
C SER A 295 5.87 6.40 -10.02
N THR A 296 5.11 6.18 -11.09
CA THR A 296 4.09 5.13 -11.17
C THR A 296 4.06 4.48 -12.56
N PRO A 297 4.01 3.13 -12.65
CA PRO A 297 3.89 2.43 -13.93
C PRO A 297 2.45 2.44 -14.48
N VAL A 298 1.48 2.90 -13.68
CA VAL A 298 0.06 2.98 -14.01
C VAL A 298 -0.30 4.44 -14.24
N ALA A 299 -0.93 4.75 -15.36
CA ALA A 299 -1.33 6.12 -15.70
C ALA A 299 -2.21 6.77 -14.63
N PHE A 300 -2.02 8.05 -14.39
CA PHE A 300 -2.90 8.79 -13.50
C PHE A 300 -4.34 8.84 -14.02
N HIS A 301 -5.29 8.84 -13.08
CA HIS A 301 -6.71 9.02 -13.38
C HIS A 301 -6.97 10.44 -13.93
N PRO A 302 -7.85 10.61 -14.96
CA PRO A 302 -8.15 11.94 -15.49
C PRO A 302 -8.63 12.94 -14.43
N GLY A 303 -9.44 12.50 -13.44
CA GLY A 303 -9.85 13.33 -12.31
C GLY A 303 -8.68 13.78 -11.43
N ALA A 304 -7.70 12.91 -11.18
CA ALA A 304 -6.46 13.28 -10.49
C ALA A 304 -5.65 14.30 -11.28
N LEU A 305 -5.49 14.07 -12.60
CA LEU A 305 -4.79 14.99 -13.50
C LEU A 305 -5.45 16.37 -13.55
N LYS A 306 -6.78 16.44 -13.48
CA LYS A 306 -7.52 17.71 -13.39
C LYS A 306 -7.09 18.50 -12.15
N TYR A 307 -7.05 17.85 -10.97
CA TYR A 307 -6.60 18.51 -9.75
C TYR A 307 -5.14 18.97 -9.84
N PHE A 308 -4.24 18.12 -10.35
CA PHE A 308 -2.82 18.48 -10.51
C PHE A 308 -2.62 19.66 -11.45
N LYS A 309 -3.40 19.73 -12.54
CA LYS A 309 -3.38 20.87 -13.47
C LYS A 309 -3.82 22.17 -12.79
N GLU A 310 -4.87 22.15 -11.97
CA GLU A 310 -5.32 23.31 -11.17
C GLU A 310 -4.22 23.80 -10.20
N LYS A 311 -3.45 22.87 -9.64
CA LYS A 311 -2.28 23.17 -8.79
C LYS A 311 -1.03 23.55 -9.59
N LYS A 312 -1.10 23.62 -10.92
CA LYS A 312 0.02 23.93 -11.85
C LYS A 312 1.21 22.99 -11.68
N LEU A 313 0.93 21.73 -11.38
CA LEU A 313 1.96 20.73 -11.14
C LEU A 313 2.62 20.31 -12.45
N ASN A 314 3.97 20.27 -12.46
CA ASN A 314 4.75 19.61 -13.51
C ASN A 314 4.86 18.12 -13.18
N LEU A 315 4.29 17.27 -14.04
CA LEU A 315 4.26 15.81 -13.87
C LEU A 315 5.49 15.08 -14.46
N ASN A 316 6.38 15.79 -15.11
CA ASN A 316 7.60 15.24 -15.75
C ASN A 316 8.74 15.09 -14.74
#